data_6ef60e2dd14a5f3ba9ebdd02028f48ac
#
_entry.id   6ef60e2dd14a5f3ba9ebdd02028f48ac
#
_cell.length_a   1.000
_cell.length_b   1.000
_cell.length_c   1.000
_cell.angle_alpha   90.00
_cell.angle_beta   90.00
_cell.angle_gamma   90.00
#
_symmetry.space_group_name_H-M   'P 1'
#
loop_
_entity.id
_entity.type
_entity.pdbx_description
1 polymer ?
#
loop_
_entity_poly.entity_id
_entity_poly.type
_entity_poly.pdbx_seq_one_letter_code
_entity_poly.pdbx_strand_id
1 'polypeptide(L)'
;MTTLRQAVQEYVRMRRDLGFKLHEAGKGLLDFVTFMEQHRASVITQALALAWAQQPSHVQPAHWAQRLSFVRSFAQYRSATDPRTQIPAQGLLPFRPKRARPYLYSNAEIRDLLGAALKMPCRYERGKLRPWVYHA
;
A
#
# COMPACT_ATOMS: atom_id res chain seq x y z
N MET A 1 8.53 2.60 29.65
CA MET A 1 8.37 3.31 28.37
C MET A 1 8.17 2.31 27.25
N THR A 2 7.18 2.51 26.44
CA THR A 2 6.92 1.65 25.28
C THR A 2 7.90 1.98 24.16
N THR A 3 8.59 0.97 23.63
CA THR A 3 9.45 1.18 22.47
C THR A 3 8.63 1.52 21.23
N LEU A 4 9.25 2.13 20.24
CA LEU A 4 8.56 2.47 18.98
C LEU A 4 7.99 1.20 18.30
N ARG A 5 8.72 0.10 18.35
CA ARG A 5 8.28 -1.20 17.81
C ARG A 5 7.04 -1.73 18.53
N GLN A 6 7.04 -1.68 19.86
CA GLN A 6 5.85 -2.07 20.65
C GLN A 6 4.65 -1.18 20.33
N ALA A 7 4.87 0.13 20.23
CA ALA A 7 3.81 1.07 19.88
C ALA A 7 3.20 0.79 18.49
N VAL A 8 4.01 0.44 17.50
CA VAL A 8 3.51 0.03 16.17
C VAL A 8 2.71 -1.26 16.26
N GLN A 9 3.18 -2.25 17.00
CA GLN A 9 2.48 -3.52 17.17
C GLN A 9 1.11 -3.32 17.84
N GLU A 10 1.06 -2.50 18.89
CA GLU A 10 -0.18 -2.14 19.57
C GLU A 10 -1.15 -1.39 18.65
N TYR A 11 -0.64 -0.43 17.88
CA TYR A 11 -1.43 0.33 16.91
C TYR A 11 -2.04 -0.58 15.84
N VAL A 12 -1.23 -1.44 15.23
CA VAL A 12 -1.70 -2.36 14.19
C VAL A 12 -2.73 -3.35 14.76
N ARG A 13 -2.48 -3.87 15.95
CA ARG A 13 -3.43 -4.77 16.64
C ARG A 13 -4.77 -4.08 16.90
N MET A 14 -4.73 -2.90 17.50
CA MET A 14 -5.94 -2.10 17.77
C MET A 14 -6.73 -1.84 16.48
N ARG A 15 -6.06 -1.44 15.40
CA ARG A 15 -6.72 -1.17 14.11
C ARG A 15 -7.34 -2.44 13.50
N ARG A 16 -6.67 -3.59 13.63
CA ARG A 16 -7.22 -4.88 13.19
C ARG A 16 -8.43 -5.32 14.00
N ASP A 17 -8.41 -5.09 15.31
CA ASP A 17 -9.55 -5.36 16.18
C ASP A 17 -10.77 -4.51 15.80
N LEU A 18 -10.55 -3.32 15.24
CA LEU A 18 -11.60 -2.46 14.68
C LEU A 18 -12.05 -2.85 13.26
N GLY A 19 -11.51 -3.93 12.68
CA GLY A 19 -11.87 -4.45 11.37
C GLY A 19 -10.99 -4.03 10.21
N PHE A 20 -9.94 -3.23 10.43
CA PHE A 20 -9.00 -2.85 9.37
C PHE A 20 -7.96 -3.94 9.15
N LYS A 21 -7.74 -4.35 7.91
CA LYS A 21 -6.76 -5.40 7.58
C LYS A 21 -5.32 -4.92 7.74
N LEU A 22 -5.00 -3.73 7.29
CA LEU A 22 -3.68 -3.08 7.36
C LEU A 22 -2.51 -3.97 6.91
N HIS A 23 -2.66 -4.72 5.82
CA HIS A 23 -1.57 -5.57 5.32
C HIS A 23 -0.35 -4.74 4.90
N GLU A 24 -0.54 -3.81 3.98
CA GLU A 24 0.54 -2.97 3.47
C GLU A 24 1.02 -1.96 4.53
N ALA A 25 0.09 -1.33 5.22
CA ALA A 25 0.43 -0.38 6.28
C ALA A 25 1.16 -1.05 7.45
N GLY A 26 0.76 -2.25 7.85
CA GLY A 26 1.42 -3.00 8.91
C GLY A 26 2.85 -3.37 8.55
N LYS A 27 3.08 -3.88 7.34
CA LYS A 27 4.43 -4.17 6.83
C LYS A 27 5.28 -2.90 6.71
N GLY A 28 4.72 -1.84 6.15
CA GLY A 28 5.39 -0.57 5.99
C GLY A 28 5.80 0.05 7.33
N LEU A 29 4.96 0.00 8.33
CA LEU A 29 5.28 0.52 9.65
C LEU A 29 6.36 -0.29 10.38
N LEU A 30 6.39 -1.61 10.22
CA LEU A 30 7.46 -2.44 10.77
C LEU A 30 8.80 -2.14 10.08
N ASP A 31 8.79 -1.93 8.78
CA ASP A 31 9.96 -1.50 8.03
C ASP A 31 10.43 -0.10 8.46
N PHE A 32 9.50 0.82 8.66
CA PHE A 32 9.80 2.15 9.21
C PHE A 32 10.45 2.09 10.59
N VAL A 33 9.97 1.24 11.48
CA VAL A 33 10.58 1.06 12.80
C VAL A 33 12.00 0.52 12.68
N THR A 34 12.25 -0.43 11.80
CA THR A 34 13.60 -0.94 11.52
C THR A 34 14.52 0.18 11.03
N PHE A 35 14.03 1.03 10.13
CA PHE A 35 14.77 2.23 9.69
C PHE A 35 15.09 3.17 10.85
N MET A 36 14.12 3.43 11.74
CA MET A 36 14.33 4.28 12.92
C MET A 36 15.37 3.69 13.88
N GLU A 37 15.32 2.37 14.09
CA GLU A 37 16.29 1.66 14.92
C GLU A 37 17.72 1.74 14.34
N GLN A 38 17.87 1.58 13.03
CA GLN A 38 19.13 1.73 12.32
C GLN A 38 19.72 3.15 12.47
N HIS A 39 18.87 4.14 12.51
CA HIS A 39 19.26 5.55 12.73
C HIS A 39 19.37 5.92 14.21
N ARG A 40 19.19 4.95 15.12
CA ARG A 40 19.19 5.17 16.58
C ARG A 40 18.23 6.26 17.01
N ALA A 41 17.12 6.40 16.32
CA ALA A 41 16.09 7.40 16.55
C ALA A 41 14.90 6.77 17.26
N SER A 42 14.49 7.34 18.38
CA SER A 42 13.34 6.90 19.18
C SER A 42 12.12 7.80 19.00
N VAL A 43 12.30 8.97 18.40
CA VAL A 43 11.26 9.97 18.18
C VAL A 43 11.03 10.18 16.70
N ILE A 44 9.77 10.14 16.29
CA ILE A 44 9.38 10.36 14.89
C ILE A 44 9.54 11.84 14.56
N THR A 45 10.34 12.14 13.53
CA THR A 45 10.45 13.48 12.95
C THR A 45 9.97 13.46 11.52
N GLN A 46 9.51 14.62 11.01
CA GLN A 46 9.09 14.75 9.62
C GLN A 46 10.23 14.42 8.65
N ALA A 47 11.47 14.84 8.96
CA ALA A 47 12.64 14.57 8.14
C ALA A 47 12.93 13.06 8.02
N LEU A 48 12.87 12.31 9.12
CA LEU A 48 13.07 10.87 9.12
C LEU A 48 11.95 10.14 8.38
N ALA A 49 10.71 10.58 8.57
CA ALA A 49 9.56 10.00 7.86
C ALA A 49 9.67 10.21 6.34
N LEU A 50 10.06 11.39 5.89
CA LEU A 50 10.30 11.68 4.48
C LEU A 50 11.46 10.86 3.91
N ALA A 51 12.58 10.78 4.61
CA ALA A 51 13.74 9.99 4.19
C ALA A 51 13.37 8.53 3.99
N TRP A 52 12.63 7.94 4.93
CA TRP A 52 12.16 6.57 4.80
C TRP A 52 11.15 6.39 3.65
N ALA A 53 10.19 7.30 3.51
CA ALA A 53 9.18 7.22 2.47
C ALA A 53 9.79 7.22 1.06
N GLN A 54 10.87 7.96 0.86
CA GLN A 54 11.55 8.13 -0.42
C GLN A 54 12.64 7.10 -0.70
N GLN A 55 12.88 6.13 0.19
CA GLN A 55 13.90 5.09 -0.02
C GLN A 55 13.71 4.26 -1.30
N PRO A 56 12.50 3.79 -1.65
CA PRO A 56 12.32 3.04 -2.90
C PRO A 56 12.57 3.92 -4.12
N SER A 57 13.49 3.51 -5.01
CA SER A 57 13.90 4.30 -6.17
C SER A 57 13.13 3.98 -7.45
N HIS A 58 12.64 2.74 -7.60
CA HIS A 58 11.98 2.26 -8.82
C HIS A 58 10.46 2.22 -8.70
N VAL A 59 9.88 3.23 -8.06
CA VAL A 59 8.43 3.31 -7.83
C VAL A 59 7.91 4.68 -8.23
N GLN A 60 6.61 4.77 -8.48
CA GLN A 60 5.97 6.07 -8.72
C GLN A 60 6.01 6.95 -7.46
N PRO A 61 6.11 8.29 -7.62
CA PRO A 61 6.07 9.21 -6.47
C PRO A 61 4.84 9.04 -5.58
N ALA A 62 3.70 8.63 -6.13
CA ALA A 62 2.50 8.33 -5.37
C ALA A 62 2.70 7.19 -4.35
N HIS A 63 3.61 6.25 -4.61
CA HIS A 63 3.97 5.21 -3.65
C HIS A 63 4.71 5.78 -2.44
N TRP A 64 5.58 6.76 -2.64
CA TRP A 64 6.22 7.49 -1.54
C TRP A 64 5.19 8.22 -0.67
N ALA A 65 4.22 8.86 -1.30
CA ALA A 65 3.12 9.53 -0.58
C ALA A 65 2.28 8.52 0.24
N GLN A 66 2.04 7.34 -0.28
CA GLN A 66 1.35 6.27 0.43
C GLN A 66 2.16 5.80 1.65
N ARG A 67 3.46 5.58 1.49
CA ARG A 67 4.36 5.23 2.61
C ARG A 67 4.32 6.30 3.70
N LEU A 68 4.41 7.56 3.30
CA LEU A 68 4.34 8.69 4.25
C LEU A 68 2.98 8.75 4.97
N SER A 69 1.89 8.40 4.29
CA SER A 69 0.56 8.36 4.91
C SER A 69 0.46 7.31 6.03
N PHE A 70 1.14 6.17 5.89
CA PHE A 70 1.20 5.16 6.95
C PHE A 70 1.87 5.73 8.21
N VAL A 71 2.99 6.40 8.05
CA VAL A 71 3.71 7.04 9.15
C VAL A 71 2.89 8.17 9.76
N ARG A 72 2.22 8.97 8.94
CA ARG A 72 1.35 10.05 9.42
C ARG A 72 0.24 9.54 10.34
N SER A 73 -0.47 8.51 9.92
CA SER A 73 -1.55 7.91 10.71
C SER A 73 -1.04 7.33 12.03
N PHE A 74 0.11 6.67 12.00
CA PHE A 74 0.74 6.17 13.20
C PHE A 74 1.27 7.29 14.10
N ALA A 75 1.86 8.34 13.52
CA ALA A 75 2.34 9.50 14.27
C ALA A 75 1.22 10.23 15.00
N GLN A 76 0.05 10.34 14.39
CA GLN A 76 -1.15 10.87 15.07
C GLN A 76 -1.52 10.06 16.31
N TYR A 77 -1.51 8.75 16.20
CA TYR A 77 -1.74 7.86 17.34
C TYR A 77 -0.64 8.01 18.40
N ARG A 78 0.63 7.99 17.99
CA ARG A 78 1.77 8.07 18.90
C ARG A 78 1.87 9.42 19.61
N SER A 79 1.45 10.50 18.98
CA SER A 79 1.50 11.85 19.57
C SER A 79 0.69 11.99 20.86
N ALA A 80 -0.32 11.13 21.06
CA ALA A 80 -1.10 11.11 22.31
C ALA A 80 -0.27 10.65 23.52
N THR A 81 0.74 9.81 23.30
CA THR A 81 1.61 9.26 24.36
C THR A 81 3.01 9.87 24.37
N ASP A 82 3.48 10.36 23.23
CA ASP A 82 4.76 11.04 23.09
C ASP A 82 4.60 12.37 22.35
N PRO A 83 4.52 13.50 23.10
CA PRO A 83 4.32 14.82 22.48
C PRO A 83 5.48 15.29 21.62
N ARG A 84 6.66 14.65 21.68
CA ARG A 84 7.81 14.96 20.81
C ARG A 84 7.60 14.45 19.37
N THR A 85 6.62 13.58 19.16
CA THR A 85 6.31 13.04 17.83
C THR A 85 5.87 14.13 16.89
N GLN A 86 6.55 14.27 15.75
CA GLN A 86 6.15 15.14 14.67
C GLN A 86 5.22 14.40 13.72
N ILE A 87 4.09 14.99 13.43
CA ILE A 87 3.14 14.46 12.46
C ILE A 87 3.48 15.02 11.08
N PRO A 88 3.89 14.20 10.10
CA PRO A 88 4.20 14.69 8.76
C PRO A 88 2.99 15.41 8.14
N ALA A 89 3.23 16.60 7.59
CA ALA A 89 2.18 17.38 6.94
C ALA A 89 1.62 16.65 5.71
N GLN A 90 0.36 16.93 5.38
CA GLN A 90 -0.24 16.45 4.14
C GLN A 90 0.32 17.22 2.93
N GLY A 91 0.33 16.57 1.78
CA GLY A 91 0.72 17.20 0.53
C GLY A 91 2.22 17.43 0.34
N LEU A 92 3.09 16.85 1.19
CA LEU A 92 4.55 16.96 1.04
C LEU A 92 5.07 16.21 -0.19
N LEU A 93 4.39 15.15 -0.61
CA LEU A 93 4.76 14.32 -1.76
C LEU A 93 3.58 14.21 -2.74
N PRO A 94 3.86 14.06 -4.05
CA PRO A 94 2.80 13.85 -5.04
C PRO A 94 2.03 12.56 -4.74
N PHE A 95 0.72 12.66 -4.59
CA PHE A 95 -0.13 11.53 -4.19
C PHE A 95 -1.01 10.97 -5.31
N ARG A 96 -1.04 11.64 -6.47
CA ARG A 96 -1.82 11.17 -7.62
C ARG A 96 -0.98 10.20 -8.47
N PRO A 97 -1.36 8.92 -8.56
CA PRO A 97 -0.66 7.99 -9.43
C PRO A 97 -0.87 8.39 -10.89
N LYS A 98 0.19 8.26 -11.70
CA LYS A 98 0.06 8.35 -13.15
C LYS A 98 -0.69 7.13 -13.65
N ARG A 99 -1.87 7.34 -14.22
CA ARG A 99 -2.64 6.27 -14.83
C ARG A 99 -1.94 5.83 -16.12
N ALA A 100 -1.73 4.53 -16.26
CA ALA A 100 -1.22 3.98 -17.52
C ALA A 100 -2.21 4.27 -18.64
N ARG A 101 -1.70 4.58 -19.84
CA ARG A 101 -2.55 4.75 -21.01
C ARG A 101 -3.22 3.41 -21.31
N PRO A 102 -4.56 3.35 -21.42
CA PRO A 102 -5.22 2.09 -21.72
C PRO A 102 -4.81 1.60 -23.09
N TYR A 103 -4.58 0.29 -23.20
CA TYR A 103 -4.35 -0.35 -24.49
C TYR A 103 -5.69 -0.41 -25.23
N LEU A 104 -5.70 0.11 -26.46
CA LEU A 104 -6.86 0.06 -27.32
C LEU A 104 -6.74 -1.12 -28.28
N TYR A 105 -7.59 -2.13 -28.10
CA TYR A 105 -7.60 -3.30 -28.94
C TYR A 105 -8.16 -2.98 -30.33
N SER A 106 -7.50 -3.49 -31.37
CA SER A 106 -8.05 -3.48 -32.73
C SER A 106 -9.21 -4.45 -32.85
N ASN A 107 -10.03 -4.29 -33.88
CA ASN A 107 -11.14 -5.21 -34.15
C ASN A 107 -10.66 -6.66 -34.36
N ALA A 108 -9.50 -6.85 -34.97
CA ALA A 108 -8.89 -8.17 -35.17
C ALA A 108 -8.50 -8.78 -33.80
N GLU A 109 -7.86 -8.01 -32.94
CA GLU A 109 -7.49 -8.47 -31.58
C GLU A 109 -8.71 -8.82 -30.74
N ILE A 110 -9.80 -8.05 -30.84
CA ILE A 110 -11.07 -8.33 -30.16
C ILE A 110 -11.65 -9.66 -30.65
N ARG A 111 -11.66 -9.90 -31.97
CA ARG A 111 -12.12 -11.19 -32.54
C ARG A 111 -11.28 -12.35 -32.07
N ASP A 112 -9.96 -12.18 -32.00
CA ASP A 112 -9.04 -13.22 -31.51
C ASP A 112 -9.28 -13.54 -30.04
N LEU A 113 -9.50 -12.50 -29.19
CA LEU A 113 -9.84 -12.66 -27.79
C LEU A 113 -11.15 -13.40 -27.59
N LEU A 114 -12.20 -13.03 -28.36
CA LEU A 114 -13.49 -13.71 -28.30
C LEU A 114 -13.41 -15.16 -28.76
N GLY A 115 -12.65 -15.42 -29.85
CA GLY A 115 -12.36 -16.80 -30.29
C GLY A 115 -11.59 -17.62 -29.27
N ALA A 116 -10.61 -17.04 -28.63
CA ALA A 116 -9.84 -17.68 -27.55
C ALA A 116 -10.72 -18.00 -26.33
N ALA A 117 -11.66 -17.12 -26.01
CA ALA A 117 -12.60 -17.34 -24.90
C ALA A 117 -13.47 -18.58 -25.13
N LEU A 118 -13.91 -18.84 -26.35
CA LEU A 118 -14.68 -20.04 -26.70
C LEU A 118 -13.86 -21.34 -26.59
N LYS A 119 -12.55 -21.25 -26.77
CA LYS A 119 -11.61 -22.38 -26.69
C LYS A 119 -11.07 -22.61 -25.28
N MET A 120 -11.51 -21.83 -24.31
CA MET A 120 -11.00 -21.92 -22.94
C MET A 120 -11.26 -23.29 -22.33
N PRO A 121 -10.22 -23.98 -21.80
CA PRO A 121 -10.38 -25.28 -21.20
C PRO A 121 -11.19 -25.21 -19.91
N CYS A 122 -12.06 -26.18 -19.72
CA CYS A 122 -12.88 -26.29 -18.53
C CYS A 122 -12.65 -27.64 -17.84
N ARG A 123 -12.13 -27.60 -16.61
CA ARG A 123 -11.87 -28.81 -15.80
C ARG A 123 -13.11 -29.32 -15.08
N TYR A 124 -14.07 -28.46 -14.81
CA TYR A 124 -15.25 -28.78 -13.99
C TYR A 124 -16.54 -28.46 -14.73
N GLU A 125 -17.57 -29.27 -14.50
CA GLU A 125 -18.89 -29.06 -15.11
C GLU A 125 -19.46 -27.66 -14.90
N ARG A 126 -19.27 -27.10 -13.68
CA ARG A 126 -19.71 -25.74 -13.36
C ARG A 126 -19.05 -24.65 -14.21
N GLY A 127 -17.92 -24.96 -14.83
CA GLY A 127 -17.18 -24.02 -15.67
C GLY A 127 -17.50 -24.11 -17.16
N LYS A 128 -18.33 -25.05 -17.61
CA LYS A 128 -18.62 -25.28 -19.04
C LYS A 128 -19.20 -24.06 -19.74
N LEU A 129 -19.90 -23.20 -19.02
CA LEU A 129 -20.46 -21.96 -19.54
C LEU A 129 -19.49 -20.77 -19.57
N ARG A 130 -18.31 -20.87 -18.93
CA ARG A 130 -17.34 -19.79 -18.86
C ARG A 130 -16.91 -19.25 -20.23
N PRO A 131 -16.56 -20.11 -21.23
CA PRO A 131 -16.21 -19.62 -22.56
C PRO A 131 -17.28 -18.78 -23.18
N TRP A 132 -18.55 -19.19 -23.05
CA TRP A 132 -19.70 -18.46 -23.60
C TRP A 132 -19.94 -17.15 -22.87
N VAL A 133 -19.82 -17.13 -21.55
CA VAL A 133 -19.96 -15.93 -20.74
C VAL A 133 -18.90 -14.89 -21.10
N TYR A 134 -17.64 -15.30 -21.27
CA TYR A 134 -16.54 -14.40 -21.63
C TYR A 134 -16.61 -13.96 -23.09
N HIS A 135 -17.20 -14.76 -23.98
CA HIS A 135 -17.41 -14.40 -25.37
C HIS A 135 -18.54 -13.38 -25.54
N ALA A 136 -19.58 -13.50 -24.72
CA ALA A 136 -20.72 -12.58 -24.76
C ALA A 136 -20.34 -11.20 -24.23
#